data_aabe6f002ea69715628f8655a599d31a
#
_entry.id   aabe6f002ea69715628f8655a599d31a
#
_cell.length_a   1.000
_cell.length_b   1.000
_cell.length_c   1.000
_cell.angle_alpha   90.00
_cell.angle_beta   90.00
_cell.angle_gamma   90.00
#
_symmetry.space_group_name_H-M   'P 1'
#
loop_
_entity.id
_entity.type
_entity.pdbx_description
1 polymer ?
#
loop_
_entity_poly.entity_id
_entity_poly.type
_entity_poly.pdbx_seq_one_letter_code
_entity_poly.pdbx_strand_id
1 'polypeptide(L)'
;MGMRRSPIAHEPFITTRLGPAIDWARKNSLFPLPFGTACCAIEFMGVVSSQFDVSRFGAEVVRFSPRQADLMIVAGTVVYKMAPILRTIYAQMAEPRWVISMGVCASSGGFYDDYCTLQGIDQIVPVDVYVPGCPPSPELLLDGLLKLQKKIDEQRLLEKP
;
A
#
# COMPACT_ATOMS: atom_id res chain seq x y z
N MET A 1 -18.91 9.45 42.06
CA MET A 1 -19.00 8.02 42.43
C MET A 1 -18.17 7.25 41.41
N GLY A 2 -16.88 7.03 41.70
CA GLY A 2 -15.92 6.43 40.76
C GLY A 2 -16.06 4.91 40.82
N MET A 3 -16.46 4.31 39.70
CA MET A 3 -16.35 2.87 39.51
C MET A 3 -14.88 2.48 39.45
N ARG A 4 -14.36 1.88 40.51
CA ARG A 4 -13.07 1.17 40.46
C ARG A 4 -13.24 -0.03 39.52
N ARG A 5 -12.52 -0.01 38.40
CA ARG A 5 -12.35 -1.22 37.59
C ARG A 5 -11.60 -2.25 38.44
N SER A 6 -12.26 -3.36 38.74
CA SER A 6 -11.64 -4.51 39.38
C SER A 6 -10.41 -4.99 38.59
N PRO A 7 -9.30 -5.39 39.24
CA PRO A 7 -8.21 -6.05 38.56
C PRO A 7 -8.77 -7.32 37.93
N ILE A 8 -8.52 -7.47 36.60
CA ILE A 8 -8.95 -8.61 35.84
C ILE A 8 -8.31 -9.85 36.45
N ALA A 9 -9.13 -10.67 37.11
CA ALA A 9 -8.74 -12.00 37.53
C ALA A 9 -8.10 -12.74 36.38
N HIS A 10 -7.08 -13.57 36.62
CA HIS A 10 -6.46 -14.44 35.63
C HIS A 10 -7.51 -15.43 35.07
N GLU A 11 -8.25 -14.95 34.08
CA GLU A 11 -9.12 -15.80 33.32
C GLU A 11 -8.23 -16.68 32.41
N PRO A 12 -8.48 -17.98 32.33
CA PRO A 12 -7.66 -18.91 31.51
C PRO A 12 -7.87 -18.71 29.99
N PHE A 13 -8.60 -17.69 29.58
CA PHE A 13 -8.80 -17.36 28.16
C PHE A 13 -8.05 -16.09 27.81
N ILE A 14 -7.38 -16.12 26.68
CA ILE A 14 -6.78 -14.95 26.06
C ILE A 14 -7.93 -14.15 25.43
N THR A 15 -8.43 -13.14 26.12
CA THR A 15 -9.36 -12.18 25.53
C THR A 15 -8.58 -11.21 24.66
N THR A 16 -8.57 -11.46 23.36
CA THR A 16 -8.00 -10.54 22.39
C THR A 16 -9.05 -9.51 21.97
N ARG A 17 -8.70 -8.22 22.01
CA ARG A 17 -9.57 -7.18 21.46
C ARG A 17 -9.70 -7.42 19.95
N LEU A 18 -10.91 -7.32 19.41
CA LEU A 18 -11.18 -7.54 17.98
C LEU A 18 -10.36 -6.59 17.07
N GLY A 19 -10.16 -5.33 17.49
CA GLY A 19 -9.37 -4.37 16.73
C GLY A 19 -7.97 -4.88 16.35
N PRO A 20 -7.13 -5.30 17.32
CA PRO A 20 -5.82 -5.87 17.02
C PRO A 20 -5.84 -7.07 16.09
N ALA A 21 -6.85 -7.93 16.19
CA ALA A 21 -6.97 -9.11 15.33
C ALA A 21 -7.33 -8.72 13.89
N ILE A 22 -8.21 -7.74 13.72
CA ILE A 22 -8.59 -7.21 12.39
C ILE A 22 -7.40 -6.52 11.73
N ASP A 23 -6.64 -5.71 12.46
CA ASP A 23 -5.50 -5.00 11.90
C ASP A 23 -4.35 -5.95 11.54
N TRP A 24 -4.14 -6.97 12.36
CA TRP A 24 -3.21 -8.05 12.02
C TRP A 24 -3.63 -8.77 10.74
N ALA A 25 -4.92 -9.05 10.57
CA ALA A 25 -5.45 -9.69 9.38
C ALA A 25 -5.28 -8.78 8.14
N ARG A 26 -5.61 -7.49 8.24
CA ARG A 26 -5.44 -6.50 7.17
C ARG A 26 -3.99 -6.36 6.73
N LYS A 27 -3.08 -6.23 7.69
CA LYS A 27 -1.65 -6.12 7.42
C LYS A 27 -1.09 -7.33 6.67
N ASN A 28 -1.56 -8.54 6.99
CA ASN A 28 -1.06 -9.79 6.41
C ASN A 28 -1.93 -10.30 5.24
N SER A 29 -2.91 -9.53 4.80
CA SER A 29 -3.79 -9.88 3.67
C SER A 29 -4.09 -8.62 2.85
N LEU A 30 -3.07 -8.13 2.16
CA LEU A 30 -3.17 -6.96 1.27
C LEU A 30 -3.56 -7.43 -0.14
N PHE A 31 -4.46 -6.68 -0.77
CA PHE A 31 -4.91 -6.94 -2.13
C PHE A 31 -4.38 -5.84 -3.06
N PRO A 32 -3.22 -6.06 -3.71
CA PRO A 32 -2.62 -5.04 -4.55
C PRO A 32 -3.39 -4.83 -5.85
N LEU A 33 -3.62 -3.55 -6.18
CA LEU A 33 -4.06 -3.06 -7.47
C LEU A 33 -2.86 -2.43 -8.18
N PRO A 34 -2.25 -3.09 -9.17
CA PRO A 34 -1.18 -2.47 -9.94
C PRO A 34 -1.76 -1.48 -10.95
N PHE A 35 -1.38 -0.23 -10.83
CA PHE A 35 -1.56 0.79 -11.85
C PHE A 35 -0.24 0.94 -12.62
N GLY A 36 -0.05 0.06 -13.60
CA GLY A 36 1.18 -0.05 -14.37
C GLY A 36 1.11 0.73 -15.68
N THR A 37 1.98 1.71 -15.87
CA THR A 37 2.01 2.58 -17.04
C THR A 37 3.32 2.55 -17.82
N ALA A 38 4.40 2.00 -17.21
CA ALA A 38 5.72 1.96 -17.83
C ALA A 38 6.55 0.78 -17.29
N CYS A 39 7.89 0.84 -17.44
CA CYS A 39 8.84 -0.24 -17.11
C CYS A 39 8.74 -0.76 -15.66
N CYS A 40 8.36 0.06 -14.70
CA CYS A 40 8.18 -0.39 -13.32
C CYS A 40 7.09 -1.47 -13.19
N ALA A 41 6.09 -1.47 -14.08
CA ALA A 41 5.07 -2.51 -14.11
C ALA A 41 5.64 -3.89 -14.48
N ILE A 42 6.66 -3.93 -15.33
CA ILE A 42 7.35 -5.18 -15.69
C ILE A 42 8.13 -5.72 -14.48
N GLU A 43 8.79 -4.84 -13.75
CA GLU A 43 9.49 -5.22 -12.52
C GLU A 43 8.51 -5.70 -11.44
N PHE A 44 7.33 -5.10 -11.35
CA PHE A 44 6.25 -5.59 -10.49
C PHE A 44 5.85 -7.04 -10.85
N MET A 45 5.80 -7.39 -12.13
CA MET A 45 5.54 -8.77 -12.56
C MET A 45 6.65 -9.73 -12.07
N GLY A 46 7.90 -9.25 -12.00
CA GLY A 46 9.02 -9.99 -11.42
C GLY A 46 8.82 -10.27 -9.93
N VAL A 47 8.25 -9.34 -9.17
CA VAL A 47 7.95 -9.52 -7.74
C VAL A 47 6.88 -10.58 -7.50
N VAL A 48 5.91 -10.69 -8.40
CA VAL A 48 4.85 -11.72 -8.32
C VAL A 48 5.35 -13.09 -8.79
N SER A 49 6.53 -13.14 -9.42
CA SER A 49 7.11 -14.41 -9.88
C SER A 49 7.54 -15.34 -8.74
N SER A 50 7.73 -16.61 -9.05
CA SER A 50 8.10 -17.65 -8.07
C SER A 50 9.43 -17.40 -7.34
N GLN A 51 10.32 -16.57 -7.89
CA GLN A 51 11.62 -16.28 -7.30
C GLN A 51 11.48 -15.37 -6.06
N PHE A 52 10.65 -14.32 -6.15
CA PHE A 52 10.47 -13.34 -5.07
C PHE A 52 9.23 -13.60 -4.25
N ASP A 53 8.18 -14.10 -4.88
CA ASP A 53 6.95 -14.60 -4.29
C ASP A 53 6.35 -13.68 -3.20
N VAL A 54 5.68 -12.64 -3.66
CA VAL A 54 5.02 -11.65 -2.80
C VAL A 54 3.94 -12.26 -1.89
N SER A 55 3.51 -13.49 -2.17
CA SER A 55 2.55 -14.24 -1.34
C SER A 55 3.06 -14.50 0.07
N ARG A 56 4.39 -14.61 0.25
CA ARG A 56 5.02 -14.74 1.57
C ARG A 56 4.77 -13.54 2.49
N PHE A 57 4.44 -12.40 1.90
CA PHE A 57 4.17 -11.15 2.61
C PHE A 57 2.67 -10.85 2.71
N GLY A 58 1.81 -11.79 2.29
CA GLY A 58 0.36 -11.65 2.35
C GLY A 58 -0.24 -10.75 1.26
N ALA A 59 0.41 -10.61 0.11
CA ALA A 59 -0.05 -9.78 -1.00
C ALA A 59 -0.13 -10.54 -2.33
N GLU A 60 -0.49 -11.82 -2.27
CA GLU A 60 -0.52 -12.71 -3.43
C GLU A 60 -1.58 -12.32 -4.46
N VAL A 61 -2.78 -11.98 -3.98
CA VAL A 61 -3.93 -11.86 -4.85
C VAL A 61 -4.02 -10.47 -5.45
N VAL A 62 -3.47 -10.32 -6.65
CA VAL A 62 -3.59 -9.09 -7.44
C VAL A 62 -5.04 -8.89 -7.87
N ARG A 63 -5.60 -7.72 -7.55
CA ARG A 63 -6.98 -7.35 -7.91
C ARG A 63 -6.98 -6.18 -8.89
N PHE A 64 -7.58 -6.38 -10.05
CA PHE A 64 -7.76 -5.32 -11.06
C PHE A 64 -9.05 -4.52 -10.85
N SER A 65 -9.89 -4.93 -9.91
CA SER A 65 -11.08 -4.19 -9.51
C SER A 65 -10.75 -3.30 -8.31
N PRO A 66 -10.87 -1.96 -8.41
CA PRO A 66 -10.58 -1.05 -7.30
C PRO A 66 -11.41 -1.32 -6.04
N ARG A 67 -12.64 -1.78 -6.23
CA ARG A 67 -13.57 -2.07 -5.11
C ARG A 67 -13.17 -3.28 -4.28
N GLN A 68 -12.26 -4.12 -4.81
CA GLN A 68 -11.78 -5.34 -4.16
C GLN A 68 -10.31 -5.22 -3.74
N ALA A 69 -9.71 -4.05 -3.90
CA ALA A 69 -8.32 -3.78 -3.58
C ALA A 69 -8.23 -2.77 -2.42
N ASP A 70 -7.23 -2.92 -1.60
CA ASP A 70 -6.91 -2.04 -0.48
C ASP A 70 -5.52 -1.39 -0.63
N LEU A 71 -4.67 -1.91 -1.48
CA LEU A 71 -3.35 -1.39 -1.78
C LEU A 71 -3.24 -1.01 -3.26
N MET A 72 -3.00 0.27 -3.57
CA MET A 72 -2.67 0.71 -4.93
C MET A 72 -1.16 0.81 -5.09
N ILE A 73 -0.62 0.17 -6.12
CA ILE A 73 0.79 0.29 -6.51
C ILE A 73 0.85 1.04 -7.84
N VAL A 74 1.29 2.29 -7.80
CA VAL A 74 1.46 3.09 -9.02
C VAL A 74 2.87 2.87 -9.54
N ALA A 75 2.98 2.18 -10.67
CA ALA A 75 4.24 1.70 -11.24
C ALA A 75 4.50 2.30 -12.62
N GLY A 76 5.30 3.35 -12.66
CA GLY A 76 5.74 3.99 -13.90
C GLY A 76 5.33 5.44 -14.04
N THR A 77 5.54 5.97 -15.26
CA THR A 77 5.26 7.36 -15.59
C THR A 77 3.76 7.61 -15.71
N VAL A 78 3.28 8.64 -15.05
CA VAL A 78 1.88 9.08 -15.14
C VAL A 78 1.81 10.38 -15.93
N VAL A 79 1.01 10.39 -16.99
CA VAL A 79 0.79 11.59 -17.80
C VAL A 79 -0.46 12.34 -17.32
N TYR A 80 -0.52 13.63 -17.56
CA TYR A 80 -1.65 14.47 -17.15
C TYR A 80 -3.01 13.96 -17.64
N LYS A 81 -3.07 13.30 -18.81
CA LYS A 81 -4.30 12.67 -19.31
C LYS A 81 -4.76 11.46 -18.47
N MET A 82 -3.82 10.76 -17.82
CA MET A 82 -4.11 9.62 -16.95
C MET A 82 -4.35 10.03 -15.49
N ALA A 83 -3.95 11.21 -15.11
CA ALA A 83 -4.10 11.74 -13.75
C ALA A 83 -5.55 11.70 -13.23
N PRO A 84 -6.58 12.16 -13.96
CA PRO A 84 -7.97 12.08 -13.49
C PRO A 84 -8.46 10.63 -13.39
N ILE A 85 -7.96 9.73 -14.26
CA ILE A 85 -8.30 8.29 -14.21
C ILE A 85 -7.73 7.67 -12.93
N LEU A 86 -6.46 7.94 -12.62
CA LEU A 86 -5.81 7.49 -11.38
C LEU A 86 -6.61 7.95 -10.14
N ARG A 87 -7.01 9.22 -10.09
CA ARG A 87 -7.83 9.77 -9.02
C ARG A 87 -9.18 9.07 -8.91
N THR A 88 -9.82 8.76 -10.04
CA THR A 88 -11.11 8.06 -10.07
C THR A 88 -10.98 6.63 -9.54
N ILE A 89 -9.92 5.93 -9.94
CA ILE A 89 -9.62 4.57 -9.46
C ILE A 89 -9.37 4.58 -7.95
N TYR A 90 -8.56 5.53 -7.47
CA TYR A 90 -8.30 5.69 -6.04
C TYR A 90 -9.60 5.96 -5.25
N ALA A 91 -10.47 6.82 -5.77
CA ALA A 91 -11.75 7.13 -5.12
C ALA A 91 -12.72 5.93 -5.07
N GLN A 92 -12.56 4.94 -5.96
CA GLN A 92 -13.36 3.73 -5.97
C GLN A 92 -12.87 2.65 -5.00
N MET A 93 -11.66 2.78 -4.47
CA MET A 93 -11.12 1.85 -3.47
C MET A 93 -11.84 2.03 -2.14
N ALA A 94 -12.10 0.90 -1.48
CA ALA A 94 -12.70 0.91 -0.13
C ALA A 94 -11.68 1.37 0.91
N GLU A 95 -12.14 1.96 1.99
CA GLU A 95 -11.30 2.29 3.15
C GLU A 95 -11.22 1.09 4.11
N PRO A 96 -10.07 0.85 4.74
CA PRO A 96 -8.79 1.56 4.61
C PRO A 96 -8.07 1.23 3.31
N ARG A 97 -7.36 2.22 2.74
CA ARG A 97 -6.64 2.10 1.47
C ARG A 97 -5.28 2.75 1.56
N TRP A 98 -4.30 2.16 0.90
CA TRP A 98 -2.91 2.61 0.91
C TRP A 98 -2.36 2.75 -0.50
N VAL A 99 -1.35 3.60 -0.66
CA VAL A 99 -0.72 3.87 -1.96
C VAL A 99 0.79 3.72 -1.86
N ILE A 100 1.37 2.88 -2.71
CA ILE A 100 2.81 2.79 -2.93
C ILE A 100 3.16 3.46 -4.26
N SER A 101 4.07 4.42 -4.22
CA SER A 101 4.68 5.02 -5.41
C SER A 101 5.92 4.21 -5.78
N MET A 102 5.86 3.47 -6.89
CA MET A 102 6.94 2.62 -7.36
C MET A 102 7.74 3.29 -8.48
N GLY A 103 8.99 3.58 -8.17
CA GLY A 103 9.93 4.15 -9.11
C GLY A 103 9.94 5.67 -9.13
N VAL A 104 11.01 6.22 -9.70
CA VAL A 104 11.28 7.66 -9.71
C VAL A 104 10.22 8.44 -10.50
N CYS A 105 9.68 7.85 -11.59
CA CYS A 105 8.68 8.52 -12.41
C CYS A 105 7.38 8.77 -11.66
N ALA A 106 6.89 7.80 -10.90
CA ALA A 106 5.70 7.96 -10.07
C ALA A 106 5.98 8.88 -8.87
N SER A 107 7.19 8.89 -8.33
CA SER A 107 7.55 9.63 -7.12
C SER A 107 7.79 11.13 -7.37
N SER A 108 8.43 11.48 -8.49
CA SER A 108 8.84 12.87 -8.77
C SER A 108 8.82 13.26 -10.26
N GLY A 109 8.26 12.40 -11.14
CA GLY A 109 8.37 12.58 -12.59
C GLY A 109 9.68 12.07 -13.17
N GLY A 110 10.70 11.81 -12.34
CA GLY A 110 12.00 11.34 -12.78
C GLY A 110 12.76 12.37 -13.60
N PHE A 111 13.34 11.92 -14.70
CA PHE A 111 14.04 12.78 -15.65
C PHE A 111 13.12 13.30 -16.78
N TYR A 112 11.83 12.97 -16.75
CA TYR A 112 10.85 13.47 -17.70
C TYR A 112 10.21 14.76 -17.19
N ASP A 113 10.91 15.86 -17.37
CA ASP A 113 10.39 17.19 -17.07
C ASP A 113 9.82 17.82 -18.35
N ASP A 114 8.63 17.37 -18.71
CA ASP A 114 7.92 17.82 -19.89
C ASP A 114 6.46 18.23 -19.57
N TYR A 115 5.81 18.88 -20.55
CA TYR A 115 4.45 19.41 -20.40
C TYR A 115 3.37 18.32 -20.27
N CYS A 116 3.67 17.07 -20.55
CA CYS A 116 2.70 15.99 -20.53
C CYS A 116 2.84 15.04 -19.34
N THR A 117 3.99 15.06 -18.66
CA THR A 117 4.29 14.16 -17.53
C THR A 117 3.99 14.82 -16.19
N LEU A 118 3.26 14.08 -15.35
CA LEU A 118 2.99 14.50 -13.99
C LEU A 118 4.24 14.38 -13.12
N GLN A 119 4.60 15.44 -12.42
CA GLN A 119 5.77 15.51 -11.55
C GLN A 119 5.44 15.01 -10.12
N GLY A 120 5.19 13.71 -10.01
CA GLY A 120 4.81 13.03 -8.77
C GLY A 120 3.31 12.80 -8.62
N ILE A 121 2.94 11.59 -8.20
CA ILE A 121 1.53 11.19 -8.02
C ILE A 121 0.93 11.76 -6.73
N ASP A 122 1.76 12.20 -5.80
CA ASP A 122 1.37 12.86 -4.54
C ASP A 122 0.55 14.14 -4.75
N GLN A 123 0.65 14.75 -5.93
CA GLN A 123 -0.19 15.88 -6.33
C GLN A 123 -1.68 15.49 -6.53
N ILE A 124 -1.96 14.18 -6.69
CA ILE A 124 -3.31 13.69 -7.05
C ILE A 124 -3.87 12.76 -5.99
N VAL A 125 -3.04 11.86 -5.46
CA VAL A 125 -3.42 10.87 -4.44
C VAL A 125 -2.41 10.88 -3.30
N PRO A 126 -2.82 10.68 -2.05
CA PRO A 126 -1.89 10.59 -0.93
C PRO A 126 -1.02 9.35 -1.10
N VAL A 127 0.28 9.50 -0.89
CA VAL A 127 1.26 8.40 -0.99
C VAL A 127 1.71 8.00 0.40
N ASP A 128 1.67 6.70 0.69
CA ASP A 128 2.07 6.14 1.98
C ASP A 128 3.54 5.74 2.00
N VAL A 129 4.02 5.14 0.92
CA VAL A 129 5.40 4.66 0.80
C VAL A 129 5.94 4.98 -0.59
N TYR A 130 7.18 5.46 -0.63
CA TYR A 130 7.93 5.68 -1.87
C TYR A 130 9.01 4.60 -2.02
N VAL A 131 9.05 3.97 -3.19
CA VAL A 131 10.06 2.97 -3.55
C VAL A 131 10.96 3.56 -4.64
N PRO A 132 12.18 3.96 -4.30
CA PRO A 132 13.09 4.58 -5.27
C PRO A 132 13.66 3.55 -6.25
N GLY A 133 13.98 3.99 -7.45
CA GLY A 133 14.62 3.19 -8.50
C GLY A 133 14.09 3.51 -9.89
N CYS A 134 14.79 3.07 -10.94
CA CYS A 134 14.40 3.28 -12.34
C CYS A 134 14.80 2.09 -13.22
N PRO A 135 14.00 0.99 -13.20
CA PRO A 135 13.02 0.59 -12.20
C PRO A 135 13.67 0.19 -10.86
N PRO A 136 12.92 0.19 -9.75
CA PRO A 136 13.40 -0.39 -8.50
C PRO A 136 13.49 -1.91 -8.63
N SER A 137 14.46 -2.53 -7.97
CA SER A 137 14.56 -3.99 -7.94
C SER A 137 13.36 -4.62 -7.19
N PRO A 138 13.04 -5.89 -7.44
CA PRO A 138 11.98 -6.61 -6.74
C PRO A 138 12.12 -6.56 -5.22
N GLU A 139 13.35 -6.66 -4.71
CA GLU A 139 13.65 -6.60 -3.27
C GLU A 139 13.27 -5.24 -2.67
N LEU A 140 13.50 -4.15 -3.40
CA LEU A 140 13.14 -2.80 -2.95
C LEU A 140 11.62 -2.63 -2.85
N LEU A 141 10.86 -3.26 -3.74
CA LEU A 141 9.40 -3.25 -3.64
C LEU A 141 8.92 -4.07 -2.45
N LEU A 142 9.53 -5.24 -2.19
CA LEU A 142 9.25 -6.03 -1.00
C LEU A 142 9.58 -5.27 0.30
N ASP A 143 10.71 -4.56 0.33
CA ASP A 143 11.04 -3.67 1.46
C ASP A 143 10.01 -2.54 1.62
N GLY A 144 9.53 -1.98 0.50
CA GLY A 144 8.44 -1.01 0.48
C GLY A 144 7.15 -1.56 1.09
N LEU A 145 6.80 -2.80 0.77
CA LEU A 145 5.65 -3.50 1.34
C LEU A 145 5.81 -3.72 2.85
N LEU A 146 6.99 -4.14 3.29
CA LEU A 146 7.29 -4.30 4.72
C LEU A 146 7.22 -2.96 5.49
N LYS A 147 7.67 -1.86 4.87
CA LYS A 147 7.52 -0.51 5.43
C LYS A 147 6.07 -0.11 5.57
N LEU A 148 5.24 -0.43 4.56
CA LEU A 148 3.81 -0.19 4.63
C LEU A 148 3.16 -0.99 5.77
N GLN A 149 3.49 -2.27 5.91
CA GLN A 149 2.99 -3.10 7.01
C GLN A 149 3.34 -2.53 8.39
N LYS A 150 4.55 -1.99 8.56
CA LYS A 150 4.95 -1.28 9.79
C LYS A 150 4.13 -0.02 10.01
N LYS A 151 3.90 0.77 8.95
CA LYS A 151 3.07 1.98 9.01
C LYS A 151 1.64 1.66 9.45
N ILE A 152 1.05 0.58 8.96
CA ILE A 152 -0.28 0.11 9.37
C ILE A 152 -0.31 -0.23 10.88
N ASP A 153 0.73 -0.89 11.38
CA ASP A 153 0.85 -1.18 12.81
C ASP A 153 0.99 0.10 13.66
N GLU A 154 1.75 1.09 13.18
CA GLU A 154 1.97 2.37 13.87
C GLU A 154 0.70 3.22 13.90
N GLN A 155 -0.03 3.33 12.79
CA GLN A 155 -1.31 4.05 12.72
C GLN A 155 -2.29 3.52 13.76
N ARG A 156 -2.37 2.22 13.93
CA ARG A 156 -3.17 1.58 14.97
C ARG A 156 -2.78 2.01 16.39
N LEU A 157 -1.49 2.23 16.64
CA LEU A 157 -1.04 2.66 17.98
C LEU A 157 -1.47 4.10 18.30
N LEU A 158 -1.63 4.93 17.27
CA LEU A 158 -2.06 6.32 17.39
C LEU A 158 -3.59 6.45 17.54
N GLU A 159 -4.36 5.52 16.97
CA GLU A 159 -5.84 5.48 17.08
C GLU A 159 -6.36 4.88 18.40
N LYS A 160 -5.48 4.53 19.34
CA LYS A 160 -5.91 4.11 20.68
C LYS A 160 -6.43 5.31 21.46
N PRO A 161 -7.73 5.33 21.86
CA PRO A 161 -8.26 6.30 22.79
C PRO A 161 -7.65 6.13 24.19
#